data_28fb720d3ea7c8626b718c1ead61dfbf
#
_entry.id   28fb720d3ea7c8626b718c1ead61dfbf
#
_cell.length_a   1.000
_cell.length_b   1.000
_cell.length_c   1.000
_cell.angle_alpha   90.00
_cell.angle_beta   90.00
_cell.angle_gamma   90.00
#
_symmetry.space_group_name_H-M   'P 1'
#
loop_
_entity.id
_entity.type
_entity.pdbx_description
1 polymer ?
#
loop_
_entity_poly.entity_id
_entity_poly.type
_entity_poly.pdbx_seq_one_letter_code
_entity_poly.pdbx_strand_id
1 'polypeptide(L)'
;MIAVGLWRSRRQRPRHRTWRPRRACVGELIQLDGSDHAWFEGRGPRGVLLSYVDDATSRTLQGEFVEVEDTWTLLRTTKTYLERYGRPVAFYVDKDAVYRINRQPTIEEQLRDSPPLTQFTRAMRELDIEVISAHSPEAKGRVERSFGTHQDRLVKELRLAGISDRETATRFLRRRYLPRHNAHYAVEPANSTDAHRPLLSTHDLDAILSVQTTRTLERDFTVRFQNRFFQLGSDQPVRIRPGDTVLIEQRLDGTTHLRTKGRYLAGTPIAKPALRRRKVAVRAPRLPRRPRRMR
;
A
#
# COMPACT_ATOMS: atom_id res chain seq x y z
N MET A 1 -20.47 -38.89 30.38
CA MET A 1 -19.30 -38.29 29.70
C MET A 1 -19.27 -36.77 29.78
N ILE A 2 -20.38 -36.04 29.64
CA ILE A 2 -20.45 -34.59 29.92
C ILE A 2 -20.26 -34.29 31.41
N ALA A 3 -20.88 -35.06 32.30
CA ALA A 3 -20.77 -34.86 33.74
C ALA A 3 -19.37 -35.09 34.34
N VAL A 4 -18.48 -35.81 33.66
CA VAL A 4 -17.08 -36.07 34.05
C VAL A 4 -16.08 -35.24 33.28
N GLY A 5 -16.52 -34.18 32.57
CA GLY A 5 -15.65 -33.23 31.87
C GLY A 5 -14.92 -33.77 30.65
N LEU A 6 -15.19 -35.00 30.21
CA LEU A 6 -14.57 -35.63 29.05
C LEU A 6 -15.12 -35.12 27.72
N TRP A 7 -16.20 -34.40 27.74
CA TRP A 7 -16.78 -33.81 26.53
C TRP A 7 -17.41 -32.45 26.83
N ARG A 8 -16.90 -31.41 26.19
CA ARG A 8 -17.51 -30.08 26.19
C ARG A 8 -18.32 -29.90 24.91
N SER A 9 -19.62 -29.63 25.06
CA SER A 9 -20.45 -29.28 23.91
C SER A 9 -19.87 -28.08 23.16
N ARG A 10 -19.46 -28.25 21.90
CA ARG A 10 -19.01 -27.19 21.00
C ARG A 10 -20.17 -26.37 20.43
N ARG A 11 -21.39 -26.48 20.95
CA ARG A 11 -22.48 -25.59 20.56
C ARG A 11 -22.20 -24.18 21.08
N GLN A 12 -21.31 -23.45 20.40
CA GLN A 12 -21.34 -22.01 20.48
C GLN A 12 -22.68 -21.55 19.90
N ARG A 13 -23.47 -20.82 20.70
CA ARG A 13 -24.66 -20.15 20.19
C ARG A 13 -24.24 -19.32 19.01
N PRO A 14 -24.88 -19.44 17.82
CA PRO A 14 -24.57 -18.58 16.69
C PRO A 14 -24.71 -17.15 17.17
N ARG A 15 -23.62 -16.35 17.05
CA ARG A 15 -23.67 -14.92 17.36
C ARG A 15 -24.75 -14.32 16.47
N HIS A 16 -25.59 -13.47 17.03
CA HIS A 16 -26.55 -12.70 16.28
C HIS A 16 -25.79 -11.84 15.27
N ARG A 17 -25.86 -12.20 13.99
CA ARG A 17 -25.18 -11.50 12.89
C ARG A 17 -26.13 -10.46 12.34
N THR A 18 -25.81 -9.19 12.54
CA THR A 18 -26.55 -8.09 11.89
C THR A 18 -26.09 -8.02 10.43
N TRP A 19 -27.03 -8.21 9.53
CA TRP A 19 -26.76 -8.19 8.10
C TRP A 19 -26.54 -6.73 7.65
N ARG A 20 -25.33 -6.42 7.13
CA ARG A 20 -25.07 -5.10 6.57
C ARG A 20 -25.70 -5.00 5.18
N PRO A 21 -26.57 -3.99 4.94
CA PRO A 21 -27.15 -3.79 3.62
C PRO A 21 -26.04 -3.52 2.58
N ARG A 22 -26.34 -3.82 1.31
CA ARG A 22 -25.48 -3.46 0.18
C ARG A 22 -25.46 -1.96 0.01
N ARG A 23 -24.37 -1.45 -0.58
CA ARG A 23 -24.37 -0.10 -1.14
C ARG A 23 -25.33 -0.04 -2.33
N ALA A 24 -25.79 1.17 -2.62
CA ALA A 24 -26.80 1.35 -3.67
C ALA A 24 -26.18 1.31 -5.08
N CYS A 25 -25.00 1.94 -5.25
CA CYS A 25 -24.39 2.16 -6.54
C CYS A 25 -23.09 1.35 -6.72
N VAL A 26 -22.80 0.95 -7.95
CA VAL A 26 -21.48 0.43 -8.34
C VAL A 26 -20.41 1.48 -8.05
N GLY A 27 -19.23 1.08 -7.55
CA GLY A 27 -18.13 1.98 -7.26
C GLY A 27 -18.27 2.79 -5.97
N GLU A 28 -19.40 2.67 -5.25
CA GLU A 28 -19.58 3.35 -3.96
C GLU A 28 -18.70 2.73 -2.88
N LEU A 29 -18.53 1.41 -2.88
CA LEU A 29 -17.66 0.71 -1.93
C LEU A 29 -17.05 -0.52 -2.58
N ILE A 30 -15.74 -0.58 -2.62
CA ILE A 30 -14.99 -1.72 -3.15
C ILE A 30 -14.35 -2.46 -1.99
N GLN A 31 -14.69 -3.74 -1.80
CA GLN A 31 -14.04 -4.62 -0.84
C GLN A 31 -12.75 -5.13 -1.46
N LEU A 32 -11.62 -4.75 -0.89
CA LEU A 32 -10.28 -5.14 -1.31
C LEU A 32 -9.69 -6.10 -0.29
N ASP A 33 -9.25 -7.26 -0.76
CA ASP A 33 -8.73 -8.31 0.10
C ASP A 33 -7.81 -9.26 -0.67
N GLY A 34 -6.91 -9.93 0.06
CA GLY A 34 -6.02 -10.96 -0.44
C GLY A 34 -6.41 -12.34 0.08
N SER A 35 -6.31 -13.36 -0.76
CA SER A 35 -6.50 -14.74 -0.36
C SER A 35 -5.23 -15.55 -0.64
N ASP A 36 -4.45 -15.87 0.40
CA ASP A 36 -3.36 -16.85 0.29
C ASP A 36 -3.95 -18.25 0.19
N HIS A 37 -3.65 -18.94 -0.90
CA HIS A 37 -4.11 -20.30 -1.15
C HIS A 37 -3.16 -21.05 -2.08
N ALA A 38 -3.27 -22.39 -2.07
CA ALA A 38 -2.59 -23.25 -3.05
C ALA A 38 -3.32 -23.25 -4.40
N TRP A 39 -3.40 -22.09 -5.06
CA TRP A 39 -4.16 -21.87 -6.28
C TRP A 39 -3.81 -22.83 -7.42
N PHE A 40 -2.56 -23.26 -7.46
CA PHE A 40 -2.04 -24.21 -8.46
C PHE A 40 -1.90 -25.63 -7.91
N GLU A 41 -2.32 -25.87 -6.67
CA GLU A 41 -2.12 -27.14 -5.96
C GLU A 41 -0.61 -27.51 -5.92
N GLY A 42 -0.21 -28.73 -6.27
CA GLY A 42 1.21 -29.11 -6.39
C GLY A 42 1.87 -28.75 -7.74
N ARG A 43 1.16 -28.05 -8.66
CA ARG A 43 1.64 -27.75 -10.02
C ARG A 43 2.42 -26.43 -10.13
N GLY A 44 2.33 -25.56 -9.12
CA GLY A 44 2.97 -24.25 -9.12
C GLY A 44 3.12 -23.67 -7.71
N PRO A 45 3.76 -22.49 -7.59
CA PRO A 45 4.02 -21.87 -6.29
C PRO A 45 2.72 -21.38 -5.64
N ARG A 46 2.68 -21.37 -4.32
CA ARG A 46 1.64 -20.66 -3.57
C ARG A 46 1.64 -19.18 -3.95
N GLY A 47 0.51 -18.55 -3.76
CA GLY A 47 0.37 -17.12 -4.02
C GLY A 47 -0.91 -16.55 -3.46
N VAL A 48 -1.01 -15.25 -3.52
CA VAL A 48 -2.18 -14.50 -3.06
C VAL A 48 -3.01 -14.07 -4.27
N LEU A 49 -4.31 -14.29 -4.22
CA LEU A 49 -5.25 -13.65 -5.14
C LEU A 49 -5.74 -12.36 -4.51
N LEU A 50 -5.27 -11.22 -4.99
CA LEU A 50 -5.86 -9.92 -4.66
C LEU A 50 -7.15 -9.72 -5.46
N SER A 51 -8.24 -9.37 -4.78
CA SER A 51 -9.56 -9.19 -5.39
C SER A 51 -10.20 -7.87 -4.99
N TYR A 52 -10.81 -7.21 -5.97
CA TYR A 52 -11.57 -5.97 -5.84
C TYR A 52 -13.05 -6.29 -6.13
N VAL A 53 -13.83 -6.41 -5.07
CA VAL A 53 -15.24 -6.85 -5.17
C VAL A 53 -16.14 -5.65 -4.87
N ASP A 54 -17.01 -5.33 -5.82
CA ASP A 54 -18.00 -4.27 -5.64
C ASP A 54 -19.08 -4.69 -4.65
N ASP A 55 -19.33 -3.84 -3.66
CA ASP A 55 -20.27 -4.11 -2.57
C ASP A 55 -21.74 -4.14 -3.04
N ALA A 56 -22.10 -3.28 -3.97
CA ALA A 56 -23.46 -3.18 -4.49
C ALA A 56 -23.87 -4.44 -5.24
N THR A 57 -22.99 -4.95 -6.09
CA THR A 57 -23.32 -6.02 -7.05
C THR A 57 -22.68 -7.36 -6.74
N SER A 58 -21.70 -7.44 -5.83
CA SER A 58 -20.81 -8.59 -5.66
C SER A 58 -19.96 -8.95 -6.89
N ARG A 59 -19.88 -8.08 -7.89
CA ARG A 59 -18.99 -8.29 -9.04
C ARG A 59 -17.55 -8.20 -8.60
N THR A 60 -16.73 -9.16 -8.98
CA THR A 60 -15.29 -9.02 -8.91
C THR A 60 -14.84 -8.17 -10.10
N LEU A 61 -14.56 -6.89 -9.85
CA LEU A 61 -14.17 -5.93 -10.89
C LEU A 61 -12.76 -6.19 -11.37
N GLN A 62 -11.86 -6.54 -10.42
CA GLN A 62 -10.46 -6.88 -10.72
C GLN A 62 -9.96 -7.99 -9.81
N GLY A 63 -9.08 -8.82 -10.36
CA GLY A 63 -8.30 -9.80 -9.61
C GLY A 63 -6.92 -9.96 -10.21
N GLU A 64 -5.94 -10.26 -9.37
CA GLU A 64 -4.57 -10.51 -9.78
C GLU A 64 -3.88 -11.50 -8.85
N PHE A 65 -3.18 -12.48 -9.43
CA PHE A 65 -2.31 -13.37 -8.67
C PHE A 65 -0.97 -12.71 -8.42
N VAL A 66 -0.60 -12.59 -7.16
CA VAL A 66 0.67 -12.01 -6.71
C VAL A 66 1.44 -13.01 -5.84
N GLU A 67 2.70 -12.77 -5.62
CA GLU A 67 3.51 -13.61 -4.74
C GLU A 67 3.16 -13.37 -3.28
N VAL A 68 3.07 -12.11 -2.91
CA VAL A 68 2.78 -11.65 -1.56
C VAL A 68 1.93 -10.39 -1.63
N GLU A 69 1.06 -10.20 -0.65
CA GLU A 69 0.35 -8.95 -0.43
C GLU A 69 1.27 -7.98 0.33
N ASP A 70 1.89 -7.09 -0.40
CA ASP A 70 2.72 -6.02 0.13
C ASP A 70 2.33 -4.65 -0.43
N THR A 71 2.98 -3.60 0.05
CA THR A 71 2.71 -2.24 -0.39
C THR A 71 2.88 -2.07 -1.90
N TRP A 72 3.88 -2.69 -2.51
CA TRP A 72 4.18 -2.55 -3.94
C TRP A 72 3.13 -3.22 -4.82
N THR A 73 2.79 -4.46 -4.49
CA THR A 73 1.76 -5.22 -5.21
C THR A 73 0.41 -4.54 -5.08
N LEU A 74 0.10 -4.01 -3.89
CA LEU A 74 -1.15 -3.31 -3.63
C LEU A 74 -1.26 -2.00 -4.43
N LEU A 75 -0.22 -1.15 -4.40
CA LEU A 75 -0.21 0.09 -5.19
C LEU A 75 -0.29 -0.18 -6.69
N ARG A 76 0.43 -1.21 -7.19
CA ARG A 76 0.42 -1.60 -8.59
C ARG A 76 -0.94 -2.11 -9.05
N THR A 77 -1.55 -2.99 -8.28
CA THR A 77 -2.89 -3.54 -8.63
C THR A 77 -3.96 -2.46 -8.53
N THR A 78 -3.86 -1.56 -7.55
CA THR A 78 -4.75 -0.41 -7.42
C THR A 78 -4.59 0.56 -8.59
N LYS A 79 -3.36 0.79 -9.09
CA LYS A 79 -3.15 1.60 -10.30
C LYS A 79 -3.95 1.05 -11.48
N THR A 80 -3.83 -0.26 -11.75
CA THR A 80 -4.57 -0.94 -12.81
C THR A 80 -6.10 -0.82 -12.62
N TYR A 81 -6.57 -0.88 -11.38
CA TYR A 81 -7.99 -0.67 -11.08
C TYR A 81 -8.44 0.75 -11.42
N LEU A 82 -7.69 1.75 -10.94
CA LEU A 82 -8.01 3.18 -11.13
C LEU A 82 -7.98 3.60 -12.61
N GLU A 83 -7.01 3.10 -13.37
CA GLU A 83 -6.91 3.34 -14.81
C GLU A 83 -8.11 2.78 -15.58
N ARG A 84 -8.71 1.69 -15.10
CA ARG A 84 -9.82 1.04 -15.79
C ARG A 84 -11.18 1.57 -15.38
N TYR A 85 -11.39 1.84 -14.11
CA TYR A 85 -12.71 2.17 -13.55
C TYR A 85 -12.82 3.61 -13.04
N GLY A 86 -11.70 4.28 -12.85
CA GLY A 86 -11.66 5.54 -12.11
C GLY A 86 -11.59 5.35 -10.60
N ARG A 87 -11.88 6.40 -9.85
CA ARG A 87 -11.78 6.46 -8.40
C ARG A 87 -13.10 6.01 -7.75
N PRO A 88 -13.14 4.93 -6.97
CA PRO A 88 -14.30 4.60 -6.17
C PRO A 88 -14.50 5.65 -5.07
N VAL A 89 -15.67 5.65 -4.43
CA VAL A 89 -15.89 6.53 -3.27
C VAL A 89 -15.07 6.02 -2.09
N ALA A 90 -15.08 4.70 -1.82
CA ALA A 90 -14.31 4.11 -0.74
C ALA A 90 -13.76 2.72 -1.05
N PHE A 91 -12.62 2.39 -0.46
CA PHE A 91 -12.14 1.02 -0.29
C PHE A 91 -12.45 0.50 1.11
N TYR A 92 -12.89 -0.73 1.19
CA TYR A 92 -13.11 -1.47 2.43
C TYR A 92 -12.03 -2.55 2.57
N VAL A 93 -11.14 -2.39 3.54
CA VAL A 93 -9.90 -3.18 3.69
C VAL A 93 -9.85 -3.85 5.07
N ASP A 94 -8.95 -4.82 5.25
CA ASP A 94 -8.67 -5.40 6.56
C ASP A 94 -7.83 -4.47 7.45
N LYS A 95 -7.61 -4.88 8.70
CA LYS A 95 -6.75 -4.18 9.67
C LYS A 95 -5.27 -4.54 9.56
N ASP A 96 -4.85 -5.13 8.45
CA ASP A 96 -3.47 -5.49 8.22
C ASP A 96 -2.54 -4.26 8.18
N ALA A 97 -1.26 -4.49 8.48
CA ALA A 97 -0.24 -3.45 8.58
C ALA A 97 -0.04 -2.65 7.27
N VAL A 98 -0.40 -3.22 6.13
CA VAL A 98 -0.34 -2.54 4.82
C VAL A 98 -1.37 -1.43 4.73
N TYR A 99 -2.52 -1.60 5.39
CA TYR A 99 -3.62 -0.63 5.36
C TYR A 99 -3.66 0.27 6.58
N ARG A 100 -3.09 -0.14 7.71
CA ARG A 100 -3.15 0.59 8.98
C ARG A 100 -1.84 0.50 9.77
N ILE A 101 -1.43 1.64 10.31
CA ILE A 101 -0.33 1.69 11.28
C ILE A 101 -0.89 1.41 12.68
N ASN A 102 -0.47 0.30 13.28
CA ASN A 102 -0.94 -0.14 14.61
C ASN A 102 -0.07 0.40 15.77
N ARG A 103 0.83 1.36 15.53
CA ARG A 103 1.61 2.03 16.59
C ARG A 103 0.91 3.27 17.11
N GLN A 104 1.21 3.65 18.33
CA GLN A 104 0.83 4.95 18.88
C GLN A 104 1.46 6.08 18.04
N PRO A 105 0.72 7.17 17.76
CA PRO A 105 1.27 8.35 17.12
C PRO A 105 2.43 8.92 17.94
N THR A 106 3.47 9.40 17.28
CA THR A 106 4.55 10.14 17.94
C THR A 106 4.04 11.48 18.46
N ILE A 107 4.79 12.11 19.39
CA ILE A 107 4.45 13.43 19.92
C ILE A 107 4.31 14.47 18.79
N GLU A 108 5.18 14.41 17.77
CA GLU A 108 5.11 15.31 16.62
C GLU A 108 3.86 15.08 15.75
N GLU A 109 3.48 13.82 15.57
CA GLU A 109 2.24 13.45 14.84
C GLU A 109 0.99 13.89 15.61
N GLN A 110 1.01 13.79 16.95
CA GLN A 110 -0.06 14.29 17.81
C GLN A 110 -0.17 15.82 17.75
N LEU A 111 0.97 16.52 17.82
CA LEU A 111 1.01 17.98 17.74
C LEU A 111 0.55 18.54 16.38
N ARG A 112 0.74 17.77 15.31
CA ARG A 112 0.29 18.13 13.96
C ARG A 112 -1.14 17.69 13.66
N ASP A 113 -1.81 17.04 14.60
CA ASP A 113 -3.14 16.42 14.41
C ASP A 113 -3.20 15.55 13.14
N SER A 114 -2.10 14.89 12.85
CA SER A 114 -1.93 14.09 11.62
C SER A 114 -1.56 12.67 12.01
N PRO A 115 -2.54 11.74 12.07
CA PRO A 115 -2.25 10.36 12.38
C PRO A 115 -1.33 9.76 11.32
N PRO A 116 -0.43 8.83 11.71
CA PRO A 116 0.46 8.18 10.77
C PRO A 116 -0.36 7.37 9.74
N LEU A 117 -0.07 7.61 8.46
CA LEU A 117 -0.71 6.92 7.35
C LEU A 117 0.23 5.87 6.74
N THR A 118 -0.33 4.72 6.34
CA THR A 118 0.41 3.81 5.48
C THR A 118 0.59 4.43 4.10
N GLN A 119 1.48 3.85 3.28
CA GLN A 119 1.67 4.33 1.90
C GLN A 119 0.38 4.21 1.08
N PHE A 120 -0.37 3.13 1.29
CA PHE A 120 -1.66 2.94 0.63
C PHE A 120 -2.68 4.00 1.05
N THR A 121 -2.88 4.18 2.36
CA THR A 121 -3.87 5.15 2.87
C THR A 121 -3.50 6.60 2.48
N ARG A 122 -2.19 6.93 2.47
CA ARG A 122 -1.70 8.22 1.96
C ARG A 122 -2.09 8.43 0.50
N ALA A 123 -1.80 7.44 -0.36
CA ALA A 123 -2.11 7.52 -1.79
C ALA A 123 -3.61 7.63 -2.05
N MET A 124 -4.43 6.89 -1.30
CA MET A 124 -5.90 6.98 -1.42
C MET A 124 -6.41 8.34 -1.00
N ARG A 125 -5.85 8.92 0.08
CA ARG A 125 -6.20 10.28 0.53
C ARG A 125 -5.86 11.34 -0.52
N GLU A 126 -4.71 11.22 -1.21
CA GLU A 126 -4.34 12.13 -2.30
C GLU A 126 -5.27 12.02 -3.51
N LEU A 127 -5.91 10.87 -3.70
CA LEU A 127 -6.91 10.62 -4.74
C LEU A 127 -8.34 10.90 -4.28
N ASP A 128 -8.53 11.43 -3.07
CA ASP A 128 -9.85 11.67 -2.49
C ASP A 128 -10.71 10.39 -2.44
N ILE A 129 -10.10 9.27 -2.06
CA ILE A 129 -10.74 7.97 -1.86
C ILE A 129 -10.68 7.63 -0.37
N GLU A 130 -11.84 7.32 0.22
CA GLU A 130 -11.91 6.91 1.61
C GLU A 130 -11.36 5.48 1.79
N VAL A 131 -10.64 5.23 2.89
CA VAL A 131 -10.20 3.88 3.28
C VAL A 131 -10.87 3.50 4.60
N ILE A 132 -11.81 2.59 4.53
CA ILE A 132 -12.58 2.09 5.66
C ILE A 132 -11.99 0.76 6.13
N SER A 133 -11.46 0.72 7.35
CA SER A 133 -10.97 -0.52 7.95
C SER A 133 -12.13 -1.36 8.50
N ALA A 134 -12.15 -2.64 8.18
CA ALA A 134 -13.14 -3.59 8.70
C ALA A 134 -13.02 -3.70 10.23
N HIS A 135 -14.11 -3.42 10.94
CA HIS A 135 -14.16 -3.58 12.39
C HIS A 135 -14.55 -5.00 12.82
N SER A 136 -15.12 -5.80 11.92
CA SER A 136 -15.47 -7.19 12.16
C SER A 136 -15.35 -8.04 10.89
N PRO A 137 -15.09 -9.35 11.01
CA PRO A 137 -15.07 -10.27 9.87
C PRO A 137 -16.39 -10.27 9.08
N GLU A 138 -17.53 -10.15 9.77
CA GLU A 138 -18.85 -10.14 9.11
C GLU A 138 -19.03 -8.99 8.12
N ALA A 139 -18.31 -7.91 8.33
CA ALA A 139 -18.36 -6.74 7.47
C ALA A 139 -17.73 -7.00 6.08
N LYS A 140 -16.85 -8.00 5.93
CA LYS A 140 -16.22 -8.45 4.67
C LYS A 140 -16.90 -9.67 4.03
N GLY A 141 -18.05 -10.09 4.52
CA GLY A 141 -18.70 -11.32 4.10
C GLY A 141 -18.96 -11.50 2.60
N ARG A 142 -18.84 -10.45 1.77
CA ARG A 142 -18.98 -10.55 0.31
C ARG A 142 -17.69 -11.01 -0.35
N VAL A 143 -16.56 -10.38 -0.03
CA VAL A 143 -15.25 -10.78 -0.55
C VAL A 143 -14.86 -12.17 -0.03
N GLU A 144 -15.11 -12.48 1.24
CA GLU A 144 -14.89 -13.82 1.81
C GLU A 144 -15.69 -14.90 1.07
N ARG A 145 -16.97 -14.63 0.78
CA ARG A 145 -17.82 -15.54 0.00
C ARG A 145 -17.33 -15.70 -1.42
N SER A 146 -16.84 -14.61 -2.03
CA SER A 146 -16.23 -14.64 -3.35
C SER A 146 -14.99 -15.55 -3.36
N PHE A 147 -14.12 -15.42 -2.35
CA PHE A 147 -12.95 -16.29 -2.20
C PHE A 147 -13.34 -17.77 -2.03
N GLY A 148 -14.35 -18.08 -1.21
CA GLY A 148 -14.83 -19.46 -1.10
C GLY A 148 -15.23 -20.05 -2.46
N THR A 149 -15.90 -19.25 -3.30
CA THR A 149 -16.27 -19.66 -4.66
C THR A 149 -15.05 -19.78 -5.58
N HIS A 150 -14.11 -18.86 -5.49
CA HIS A 150 -12.87 -18.91 -6.28
C HIS A 150 -12.00 -20.10 -5.90
N GLN A 151 -11.82 -20.37 -4.62
CA GLN A 151 -11.07 -21.54 -4.11
C GLN A 151 -11.69 -22.86 -4.58
N ASP A 152 -13.01 -22.97 -4.60
CA ASP A 152 -13.68 -24.17 -5.10
C ASP A 152 -13.61 -24.29 -6.64
N ARG A 153 -13.87 -23.22 -7.40
CA ARG A 153 -14.07 -23.28 -8.85
C ARG A 153 -12.83 -22.90 -9.66
N LEU A 154 -12.19 -21.77 -9.33
CA LEU A 154 -11.06 -21.26 -10.11
C LEU A 154 -9.86 -22.22 -10.07
N VAL A 155 -9.57 -22.85 -8.91
CA VAL A 155 -8.52 -23.86 -8.80
C VAL A 155 -8.72 -25.01 -9.81
N LYS A 156 -9.95 -25.50 -9.92
CA LYS A 156 -10.30 -26.57 -10.86
C LYS A 156 -10.19 -26.12 -12.33
N GLU A 157 -10.61 -24.88 -12.62
CA GLU A 157 -10.51 -24.34 -13.99
C GLU A 157 -9.04 -24.09 -14.39
N LEU A 158 -8.20 -23.60 -13.48
CA LEU A 158 -6.76 -23.45 -13.71
C LEU A 158 -6.09 -24.83 -13.97
N ARG A 159 -6.54 -25.86 -13.25
CA ARG A 159 -6.06 -27.23 -13.46
C ARG A 159 -6.44 -27.75 -14.85
N LEU A 160 -7.70 -27.60 -15.23
CA LEU A 160 -8.19 -28.02 -16.55
C LEU A 160 -7.52 -27.28 -17.71
N ALA A 161 -7.15 -26.01 -17.48
CA ALA A 161 -6.42 -25.20 -18.47
C ALA A 161 -4.91 -25.44 -18.46
N GLY A 162 -4.37 -26.30 -17.59
CA GLY A 162 -2.94 -26.58 -17.48
C GLY A 162 -2.12 -25.39 -16.97
N ILE A 163 -2.75 -24.42 -16.28
CA ILE A 163 -2.09 -23.19 -15.82
C ILE A 163 -1.47 -23.41 -14.45
N SER A 164 -0.19 -23.03 -14.30
CA SER A 164 0.60 -23.22 -13.09
C SER A 164 1.44 -21.99 -12.68
N ASP A 165 1.33 -20.88 -13.42
CA ASP A 165 2.03 -19.64 -13.12
C ASP A 165 1.08 -18.46 -12.92
N ARG A 166 1.51 -17.47 -12.13
CA ARG A 166 0.70 -16.35 -11.69
C ARG A 166 0.30 -15.40 -12.83
N GLU A 167 1.18 -15.19 -13.80
CA GLU A 167 0.93 -14.27 -14.90
C GLU A 167 -0.14 -14.80 -15.85
N THR A 168 0.02 -16.06 -16.28
CA THR A 168 -0.97 -16.74 -17.14
C THR A 168 -2.31 -16.91 -16.40
N ALA A 169 -2.27 -17.24 -15.10
CA ALA A 169 -3.46 -17.32 -14.27
C ALA A 169 -4.18 -15.96 -14.16
N THR A 170 -3.47 -14.85 -14.02
CA THR A 170 -4.07 -13.51 -14.00
C THR A 170 -4.72 -13.18 -15.35
N ARG A 171 -4.07 -13.52 -16.48
CA ARG A 171 -4.68 -13.33 -17.81
C ARG A 171 -5.95 -14.17 -17.99
N PHE A 172 -5.91 -15.46 -17.59
CA PHE A 172 -7.06 -16.35 -17.60
C PHE A 172 -8.19 -15.84 -16.71
N LEU A 173 -7.87 -15.46 -15.47
CA LEU A 173 -8.80 -14.89 -14.52
C LEU A 173 -9.57 -13.71 -15.14
N ARG A 174 -8.86 -12.71 -15.66
CA ARG A 174 -9.45 -11.46 -16.17
C ARG A 174 -10.24 -11.67 -17.47
N ARG A 175 -9.74 -12.52 -18.38
CA ARG A 175 -10.32 -12.66 -19.73
C ARG A 175 -11.41 -13.73 -19.84
N ARG A 176 -11.33 -14.78 -19.01
CA ARG A 176 -12.26 -15.93 -19.14
C ARG A 176 -13.08 -16.18 -17.88
N TYR A 177 -12.41 -16.25 -16.73
CA TYR A 177 -13.09 -16.66 -15.51
C TYR A 177 -14.01 -15.56 -14.95
N LEU A 178 -13.51 -14.34 -14.71
CA LEU A 178 -14.31 -13.26 -14.11
C LEU A 178 -15.54 -12.87 -14.94
N PRO A 179 -15.52 -12.79 -16.28
CA PRO A 179 -16.74 -12.52 -17.04
C PRO A 179 -17.84 -13.54 -16.78
N ARG A 180 -17.52 -14.85 -16.79
CA ARG A 180 -18.48 -15.92 -16.50
C ARG A 180 -18.92 -15.93 -15.04
N HIS A 181 -17.98 -15.76 -14.13
CA HIS A 181 -18.25 -15.68 -12.69
C HIS A 181 -19.22 -14.54 -12.39
N ASN A 182 -18.95 -13.35 -12.89
CA ASN A 182 -19.80 -12.18 -12.67
C ASN A 182 -21.18 -12.34 -13.31
N ALA A 183 -21.28 -12.93 -14.50
CA ALA A 183 -22.57 -13.21 -15.13
C ALA A 183 -23.45 -14.17 -14.31
N HIS A 184 -22.83 -15.06 -13.51
CA HIS A 184 -23.54 -16.04 -12.71
C HIS A 184 -23.85 -15.58 -11.27
N TYR A 185 -22.94 -14.83 -10.65
CA TYR A 185 -23.00 -14.51 -9.21
C TYR A 185 -23.27 -13.05 -8.89
N ALA A 186 -23.13 -12.14 -9.86
CA ALA A 186 -23.45 -10.76 -9.61
C ALA A 186 -24.97 -10.54 -9.51
N VAL A 187 -25.33 -9.50 -8.79
CA VAL A 187 -26.72 -9.03 -8.69
C VAL A 187 -26.80 -7.61 -9.22
N GLU A 188 -27.99 -7.19 -9.64
CA GLU A 188 -28.22 -5.82 -10.05
C GLU A 188 -28.08 -4.87 -8.85
N PRO A 189 -27.46 -3.69 -9.03
CA PRO A 189 -27.38 -2.68 -8.00
C PRO A 189 -28.77 -2.05 -7.74
N ALA A 190 -29.01 -1.57 -6.54
CA ALA A 190 -30.26 -0.88 -6.21
C ALA A 190 -30.45 0.42 -7.01
N ASN A 191 -29.36 1.04 -7.43
CA ASN A 191 -29.33 2.21 -8.30
C ASN A 191 -28.32 1.96 -9.43
N SER A 192 -28.74 2.17 -10.66
CA SER A 192 -27.94 1.94 -11.88
C SER A 192 -26.80 2.96 -12.08
N THR A 193 -26.74 4.03 -11.28
CA THR A 193 -25.67 5.03 -11.34
C THR A 193 -24.33 4.38 -10.99
N ASP A 194 -23.30 4.67 -11.79
CA ASP A 194 -21.92 4.36 -11.44
C ASP A 194 -21.34 5.49 -10.60
N ALA A 195 -20.94 5.20 -9.37
CA ALA A 195 -20.37 6.15 -8.42
C ALA A 195 -18.86 6.34 -8.59
N HIS A 196 -18.20 5.67 -9.52
CA HIS A 196 -16.81 5.93 -9.82
C HIS A 196 -16.64 7.35 -10.36
N ARG A 197 -15.62 8.03 -9.85
CA ARG A 197 -15.26 9.39 -10.28
C ARG A 197 -14.08 9.32 -11.24
N PRO A 198 -14.07 10.13 -12.32
CA PRO A 198 -12.95 10.11 -13.26
C PRO A 198 -11.64 10.54 -12.60
N LEU A 199 -10.53 10.02 -13.13
CA LEU A 199 -9.21 10.55 -12.82
C LEU A 199 -9.10 11.97 -13.38
N LEU A 200 -8.55 12.88 -12.59
CA LEU A 200 -8.31 14.27 -13.02
C LEU A 200 -6.94 14.36 -13.72
N SER A 201 -6.78 15.31 -14.60
CA SER A 201 -5.48 15.59 -15.26
C SER A 201 -4.37 15.98 -14.27
N THR A 202 -4.75 16.42 -13.07
CA THR A 202 -3.84 16.74 -11.97
C THR A 202 -3.36 15.52 -11.19
N HIS A 203 -3.96 14.36 -11.39
CA HIS A 203 -3.58 13.11 -10.72
C HIS A 203 -2.42 12.44 -11.46
N ASP A 204 -1.18 12.76 -11.06
CA ASP A 204 -0.01 11.97 -11.45
C ASP A 204 -0.01 10.65 -10.65
N LEU A 205 -0.59 9.60 -11.25
CA LEU A 205 -0.69 8.29 -10.60
C LEU A 205 0.68 7.69 -10.29
N ASP A 206 1.71 7.96 -11.07
CA ASP A 206 3.05 7.44 -10.84
C ASP A 206 3.70 8.07 -9.60
N ALA A 207 3.44 9.34 -9.38
CA ALA A 207 3.88 10.03 -8.17
C ALA A 207 3.02 9.64 -6.95
N ILE A 208 1.69 9.63 -7.10
CA ILE A 208 0.76 9.33 -6.01
C ILE A 208 0.91 7.88 -5.53
N LEU A 209 0.96 6.91 -6.44
CA LEU A 209 1.09 5.49 -6.14
C LEU A 209 2.57 5.05 -6.03
N SER A 210 3.43 5.92 -5.54
CA SER A 210 4.83 5.64 -5.19
C SER A 210 4.99 5.37 -3.70
N VAL A 211 6.08 4.70 -3.31
CA VAL A 211 6.48 4.62 -1.90
C VAL A 211 7.23 5.89 -1.55
N GLN A 212 6.69 6.69 -0.66
CA GLN A 212 7.20 8.00 -0.31
C GLN A 212 7.90 8.00 1.05
N THR A 213 9.06 8.65 1.11
CA THR A 213 9.84 8.81 2.35
C THR A 213 10.46 10.18 2.39
N THR A 214 10.45 10.85 3.53
CA THR A 214 11.14 12.12 3.72
C THR A 214 12.55 11.91 4.24
N ARG A 215 13.49 12.73 3.77
CA ARG A 215 14.88 12.80 4.24
C ARG A 215 15.30 14.26 4.36
N THR A 216 16.27 14.52 5.24
CA THR A 216 16.86 15.82 5.40
C THR A 216 18.02 15.99 4.42
N LEU A 217 18.12 17.14 3.77
CA LEU A 217 19.25 17.51 2.93
C LEU A 217 20.48 17.79 3.80
N GLU A 218 21.55 17.05 3.56
CA GLU A 218 22.80 17.18 4.31
C GLU A 218 23.55 18.47 3.94
N ARG A 219 24.60 18.81 4.73
CA ARG A 219 25.39 20.05 4.54
C ARG A 219 26.17 20.08 3.25
N ASP A 220 26.48 18.93 2.68
CA ASP A 220 27.19 18.76 1.41
C ASP A 220 26.21 18.59 0.23
N PHE A 221 24.95 18.96 0.43
CA PHE A 221 23.88 18.81 -0.54
C PHE A 221 23.67 17.38 -1.03
N THR A 222 23.91 16.39 -0.17
CA THR A 222 23.55 15.01 -0.41
C THR A 222 22.26 14.62 0.30
N VAL A 223 21.55 13.66 -0.29
CA VAL A 223 20.39 12.98 0.31
C VAL A 223 20.71 11.50 0.38
N ARG A 224 20.62 10.92 1.58
CA ARG A 224 20.84 9.49 1.78
C ARG A 224 19.51 8.73 1.76
N PHE A 225 19.45 7.67 0.94
CA PHE A 225 18.29 6.80 0.86
C PHE A 225 18.69 5.36 0.50
N GLN A 226 18.28 4.36 1.29
CA GLN A 226 18.54 2.92 1.06
C GLN A 226 20.01 2.60 0.69
N ASN A 227 20.97 3.10 1.47
CA ASN A 227 22.41 2.98 1.20
C ASN A 227 22.91 3.61 -0.10
N ARG A 228 22.06 4.34 -0.82
CA ARG A 228 22.43 5.18 -1.96
C ARG A 228 22.53 6.63 -1.50
N PHE A 229 23.38 7.39 -2.17
CA PHE A 229 23.55 8.82 -1.95
C PHE A 229 23.23 9.54 -3.25
N PHE A 230 22.48 10.61 -3.16
CA PHE A 230 22.13 11.46 -4.29
C PHE A 230 22.74 12.84 -4.05
N GLN A 231 23.67 13.25 -4.94
CA GLN A 231 24.23 14.60 -4.92
C GLN A 231 23.29 15.52 -5.68
N LEU A 232 22.84 16.58 -5.02
CA LEU A 232 22.09 17.65 -5.69
C LEU A 232 23.06 18.70 -6.24
N GLY A 233 22.88 19.03 -7.52
CA GLY A 233 23.66 20.10 -8.17
C GLY A 233 23.28 21.50 -7.67
N SER A 234 24.05 22.50 -8.07
CA SER A 234 23.77 23.91 -7.76
C SER A 234 22.58 24.48 -8.53
N ASP A 235 22.32 23.95 -9.72
CA ASP A 235 21.21 24.36 -10.57
C ASP A 235 19.97 23.54 -10.27
N GLN A 236 19.08 24.11 -9.48
CA GLN A 236 17.82 23.49 -9.05
C GLN A 236 16.65 24.43 -9.34
N PRO A 237 15.46 23.89 -9.69
CA PRO A 237 14.28 24.72 -9.99
C PRO A 237 13.74 25.51 -8.80
N VAL A 238 14.25 25.22 -7.59
CA VAL A 238 13.94 25.95 -6.34
C VAL A 238 15.19 26.10 -5.48
N ARG A 239 15.21 27.16 -4.69
CA ARG A 239 16.29 27.35 -3.71
C ARG A 239 16.23 26.29 -2.62
N ILE A 240 17.29 25.51 -2.51
CA ILE A 240 17.49 24.48 -1.50
C ILE A 240 18.56 24.90 -0.49
N ARG A 241 18.43 24.43 0.74
CA ARG A 241 19.37 24.68 1.84
C ARG A 241 19.62 23.40 2.62
N PRO A 242 20.81 23.20 3.15
CA PRO A 242 21.04 22.16 4.15
C PRO A 242 20.00 22.25 5.28
N GLY A 243 19.41 21.11 5.64
CA GLY A 243 18.31 21.01 6.59
C GLY A 243 16.90 21.00 5.93
N ASP A 244 16.77 21.36 4.65
CA ASP A 244 15.48 21.25 3.95
C ASP A 244 15.02 19.79 3.89
N THR A 245 13.73 19.58 4.00
CA THR A 245 13.11 18.26 3.82
C THR A 245 12.95 17.95 2.34
N VAL A 246 13.48 16.80 1.93
CA VAL A 246 13.35 16.24 0.58
C VAL A 246 12.43 15.02 0.65
N LEU A 247 11.38 15.01 -0.14
CA LEU A 247 10.52 13.86 -0.38
C LEU A 247 11.17 12.99 -1.45
N ILE A 248 11.30 11.71 -1.16
CA ILE A 248 11.80 10.69 -2.07
C ILE A 248 10.62 9.84 -2.50
N GLU A 249 10.39 9.76 -3.79
CA GLU A 249 9.36 8.93 -4.41
C GLU A 249 10.03 7.74 -5.09
N GLN A 250 9.78 6.54 -4.59
CA GLN A 250 10.09 5.31 -5.32
C GLN A 250 8.87 4.90 -6.12
N ARG A 251 8.95 5.00 -7.43
CA ARG A 251 7.84 4.68 -8.32
C ARG A 251 7.77 3.19 -8.64
N LEU A 252 6.63 2.76 -9.15
CA LEU A 252 6.36 1.36 -9.51
C LEU A 252 7.24 0.84 -10.65
N ASP A 253 7.77 1.72 -11.48
CA ASP A 253 8.74 1.44 -12.54
C ASP A 253 10.19 1.25 -12.03
N GLY A 254 10.41 1.37 -10.71
CA GLY A 254 11.71 1.28 -10.06
C GLY A 254 12.52 2.57 -10.05
N THR A 255 12.02 3.65 -10.67
CA THR A 255 12.71 4.95 -10.66
C THR A 255 12.59 5.63 -9.29
N THR A 256 13.56 6.48 -8.99
CA THR A 256 13.60 7.27 -7.74
C THR A 256 13.61 8.75 -8.10
N HIS A 257 12.65 9.48 -7.57
CA HIS A 257 12.51 10.92 -7.79
C HIS A 257 12.66 11.66 -6.46
N LEU A 258 13.31 12.83 -6.52
CA LEU A 258 13.52 13.70 -5.37
C LEU A 258 12.66 14.95 -5.54
N ARG A 259 11.91 15.35 -4.52
CA ARG A 259 11.03 16.52 -4.57
C ARG A 259 11.14 17.36 -3.30
N THR A 260 11.18 18.66 -3.43
CA THR A 260 11.02 19.59 -2.30
C THR A 260 10.20 20.80 -2.74
N LYS A 261 9.41 21.38 -1.82
CA LYS A 261 8.57 22.57 -2.10
C LYS A 261 7.72 22.42 -3.39
N GLY A 262 7.23 21.19 -3.65
CA GLY A 262 6.41 20.88 -4.82
C GLY A 262 7.16 20.77 -6.15
N ARG A 263 8.51 20.87 -6.18
CA ARG A 263 9.33 20.78 -7.39
C ARG A 263 10.27 19.59 -7.37
N TYR A 264 10.44 18.91 -8.50
CA TYR A 264 11.41 17.84 -8.65
C TYR A 264 12.82 18.41 -8.70
N LEU A 265 13.75 17.69 -8.09
CA LEU A 265 15.17 18.06 -8.01
C LEU A 265 15.99 17.16 -8.92
N ALA A 266 16.99 17.75 -9.55
CA ALA A 266 18.03 17.01 -10.25
C ALA A 266 19.05 16.47 -9.24
N GLY A 267 19.09 15.14 -9.10
CA GLY A 267 20.02 14.45 -8.20
C GLY A 267 20.76 13.35 -8.92
N THR A 268 22.08 13.31 -8.80
CA THR A 268 22.94 12.27 -9.40
C THR A 268 23.29 11.23 -8.34
N PRO A 269 23.07 9.94 -8.60
CA PRO A 269 23.53 8.89 -7.70
C PRO A 269 25.07 8.92 -7.58
N ILE A 270 25.57 8.88 -6.36
CA ILE A 270 27.02 8.84 -6.09
C ILE A 270 27.38 7.65 -5.18
N ALA A 271 28.62 7.23 -5.25
CA ALA A 271 29.18 6.31 -4.26
C ALA A 271 29.12 6.93 -2.85
N LYS A 272 29.13 6.10 -1.80
CA LYS A 272 29.16 6.58 -0.41
C LYS A 272 30.28 7.62 -0.25
N PRO A 273 29.99 8.87 0.17
CA PRO A 273 31.02 9.85 0.40
C PRO A 273 32.04 9.32 1.39
N ALA A 274 33.33 9.47 1.07
CA ALA A 274 34.39 9.12 2.01
C ALA A 274 34.22 9.98 3.27
N LEU A 275 34.18 9.34 4.45
CA LEU A 275 34.13 10.06 5.71
C LEU A 275 35.36 11.01 5.77
N ARG A 276 35.15 12.30 5.63
CA ARG A 276 36.19 13.29 5.93
C ARG A 276 36.57 13.08 7.39
N ARG A 277 37.74 12.47 7.62
CA ARG A 277 38.34 12.42 8.96
C ARG A 277 38.34 13.85 9.47
N ARG A 278 37.56 14.11 10.50
CA ARG A 278 37.65 15.38 11.25
C ARG A 278 39.11 15.53 11.66
N LYS A 279 39.83 16.47 11.03
CA LYS A 279 41.13 16.84 11.53
C LYS A 279 40.90 17.28 12.99
N VAL A 280 41.26 16.44 13.92
CA VAL A 280 41.32 16.82 15.33
C VAL A 280 42.35 17.94 15.36
N ALA A 281 41.88 19.15 15.56
CA ALA A 281 42.80 20.28 15.79
C ALA A 281 43.56 19.94 17.07
N VAL A 282 44.84 19.52 16.92
CA VAL A 282 45.73 19.34 18.04
C VAL A 282 45.87 20.74 18.65
N ARG A 283 45.23 20.96 19.78
CA ARG A 283 45.44 22.17 20.57
C ARG A 283 46.91 22.23 20.89
N ALA A 284 47.59 23.22 20.35
CA ALA A 284 48.98 23.51 20.77
C ALA A 284 49.06 23.63 22.30
N PRO A 285 50.07 23.03 22.93
CA PRO A 285 50.20 23.14 24.38
C PRO A 285 50.31 24.63 24.76
N ARG A 286 49.47 25.05 25.72
CA ARG A 286 49.59 26.41 26.29
C ARG A 286 50.94 26.54 26.95
N LEU A 287 51.76 27.44 26.42
CA LEU A 287 53.02 27.82 27.11
C LEU A 287 52.71 28.34 28.52
N PRO A 288 53.53 27.97 29.55
CA PRO A 288 53.30 28.42 30.90
C PRO A 288 53.45 29.94 30.96
N ARG A 289 52.52 30.62 31.68
CA ARG A 289 52.58 32.06 31.92
C ARG A 289 53.82 32.36 32.73
N ARG A 290 54.67 33.28 32.25
CA ARG A 290 55.79 33.78 33.01
C ARG A 290 55.28 34.42 34.29
N PRO A 291 55.98 34.20 35.46
CA PRO A 291 55.59 34.82 36.71
C PRO A 291 55.77 36.35 36.63
N ARG A 292 54.79 37.08 37.15
CA ARG A 292 54.89 38.54 37.32
C ARG A 292 56.00 38.85 38.31
N ARG A 293 57.02 39.64 37.91
CA ARG A 293 57.96 40.23 38.85
C ARG A 293 57.21 41.24 39.71
N MET A 294 57.18 41.01 41.00
CA MET A 294 56.75 42.04 41.96
C MET A 294 57.88 43.14 42.03
N ARG A 295 57.46 44.40 42.02
CA ARG A 295 58.21 45.54 42.47
C ARG A 295 57.74 45.91 43.85
#